data_fde623d0b0c6a5ef420e4439a920d036
#
_entry.id   fde623d0b0c6a5ef420e4439a920d036
#
_cell.length_a   1.000
_cell.length_b   1.000
_cell.length_c   1.000
_cell.angle_alpha   90.00
_cell.angle_beta   90.00
_cell.angle_gamma   90.00
#
_symmetry.space_group_name_H-M   'P 1'
#
loop_
_entity.id
_entity.type
_entity.pdbx_description
1 polymer ?
#
loop_
_entity_poly.entity_id
_entity_poly.type
_entity_poly.pdbx_seq_one_letter_code
_entity_poly.pdbx_strand_id
1 'polypeptide(L)'
;TPKPGTIQLFGTLNDEGRKTCFDLYSMRQAIEEGYILNVLDNYVTWQTYFKINKAIEDDPELQSITAKRKIARFVDLHDTNISQKIEIIIEHFRQNIADSLGGQAKAMVVTSSRPAAVKYKKEFEKYIERNGYTNIRALIAFSGKVTLDGETYTEAGMNGFSEETLRDEFDKGIYQVLLVANKYQTGFDQPKLVAMYVDKKLRGVSAVQTLSRLNRIFRPYDKRTFILDFKNKAEDIVKAFAPFYEETELFDTISPSDIRRLEEEIEFYNILTDNDIIEFNDLL
;
A
#
# COMPACT_ATOMS: atom_id res chain seq x y z
N THR A 1 21.67 -0.26 2.20
CA THR A 1 22.19 0.71 3.18
C THR A 1 23.39 0.08 3.87
N PRO A 2 24.57 0.70 3.83
CA PRO A 2 25.74 0.16 4.49
C PRO A 2 25.51 0.15 6.01
N LYS A 3 25.78 -1.00 6.63
CA LYS A 3 25.75 -1.14 8.08
C LYS A 3 26.93 -0.41 8.71
N PRO A 4 26.87 0.04 9.96
CA PRO A 4 27.98 0.69 10.64
C PRO A 4 29.30 -0.08 10.53
N GLY A 5 29.28 -1.41 10.69
CA GLY A 5 30.45 -2.26 10.52
C GLY A 5 31.01 -2.28 9.09
N THR A 6 30.16 -2.13 8.07
CA THR A 6 30.62 -2.03 6.67
C THR A 6 31.33 -0.70 6.44
N ILE A 7 30.82 0.39 7.00
CA ILE A 7 31.44 1.72 6.92
C ILE A 7 32.80 1.72 7.66
N GLN A 8 32.87 1.05 8.82
CA GLN A 8 34.15 0.90 9.54
C GLN A 8 35.22 0.18 8.73
N LEU A 9 34.84 -0.83 7.97
CA LEU A 9 35.79 -1.64 7.17
C LEU A 9 36.14 -0.94 5.85
N PHE A 10 35.17 -0.43 5.11
CA PHE A 10 35.29 0.00 3.72
C PHE A 10 35.08 1.51 3.50
N GLY A 11 34.70 2.25 4.56
CA GLY A 11 34.46 3.68 4.47
C GLY A 11 35.75 4.47 4.32
N THR A 12 35.67 5.63 3.66
CA THR A 12 36.72 6.64 3.56
C THR A 12 36.62 7.65 4.70
N LEU A 13 37.73 8.28 5.07
CA LEU A 13 37.76 9.38 6.03
C LEU A 13 37.24 10.64 5.34
N ASN A 14 36.28 11.33 5.96
CA ASN A 14 35.88 12.67 5.55
C ASN A 14 36.84 13.73 6.16
N ASP A 15 36.64 15.00 5.82
CA ASP A 15 37.46 16.12 6.29
C ASP A 15 37.47 16.25 7.83
N GLU A 16 36.46 15.72 8.53
CA GLU A 16 36.37 15.68 9.98
C GLU A 16 37.05 14.43 10.61
N GLY A 17 37.69 13.58 9.82
CA GLY A 17 38.34 12.36 10.26
C GLY A 17 37.38 11.22 10.62
N ARG A 18 36.11 11.29 10.22
CA ARG A 18 35.12 10.25 10.42
C ARG A 18 35.01 9.37 9.17
N LYS A 19 34.86 8.05 9.38
CA LYS A 19 34.58 7.13 8.28
C LYS A 19 33.16 7.31 7.77
N THR A 20 33.05 7.61 6.48
CA THR A 20 31.78 7.73 5.74
C THR A 20 31.76 6.75 4.56
N CYS A 21 30.62 6.58 3.91
CA CYS A 21 30.55 5.81 2.67
C CYS A 21 31.45 6.44 1.61
N PHE A 22 32.16 5.60 0.83
CA PHE A 22 32.95 6.07 -0.30
C PHE A 22 32.09 6.77 -1.35
N ASP A 23 30.95 6.17 -1.64
CA ASP A 23 29.91 6.70 -2.52
C ASP A 23 28.56 6.25 -2.00
N LEU A 24 27.53 7.09 -2.11
CA LEU A 24 26.19 6.81 -1.68
C LEU A 24 25.20 7.14 -2.80
N TYR A 25 24.73 6.11 -3.48
CA TYR A 25 23.56 6.22 -4.35
C TYR A 25 22.30 6.20 -3.49
N SER A 26 21.76 7.37 -3.23
CA SER A 26 20.63 7.56 -2.30
C SER A 26 19.31 7.09 -2.92
N MET A 27 18.31 6.88 -2.05
CA MET A 27 16.95 6.59 -2.53
C MET A 27 16.38 7.80 -3.28
N ARG A 28 16.66 9.01 -2.82
CA ARG A 28 16.27 10.25 -3.49
C ARG A 28 16.81 10.31 -4.91
N GLN A 29 18.12 10.09 -5.07
CA GLN A 29 18.75 10.10 -6.38
C GLN A 29 18.13 9.05 -7.32
N ALA A 30 17.87 7.83 -6.81
CA ALA A 30 17.23 6.78 -7.60
C ALA A 30 15.79 7.13 -8.02
N ILE A 31 15.06 7.91 -7.20
CA ILE A 31 13.73 8.43 -7.54
C ILE A 31 13.83 9.54 -8.60
N GLU A 32 14.73 10.52 -8.41
CA GLU A 32 14.94 11.63 -9.34
C GLU A 32 15.39 11.15 -10.73
N GLU A 33 16.24 10.14 -10.78
CA GLU A 33 16.69 9.50 -12.02
C GLU A 33 15.65 8.53 -12.63
N GLY A 34 14.51 8.30 -11.95
CA GLY A 34 13.42 7.47 -12.44
C GLY A 34 13.71 5.96 -12.47
N TYR A 35 14.63 5.48 -11.64
CA TYR A 35 14.89 4.05 -11.48
C TYR A 35 13.93 3.37 -10.51
N ILE A 36 13.41 4.12 -9.54
CA ILE A 36 12.42 3.66 -8.58
C ILE A 36 11.34 4.71 -8.36
N LEU A 37 10.19 4.28 -7.82
CA LEU A 37 9.09 5.17 -7.45
C LEU A 37 9.21 5.59 -5.97
N ASN A 38 8.76 6.80 -5.64
CA ASN A 38 8.55 7.19 -4.27
C ASN A 38 7.27 6.51 -3.74
N VAL A 39 7.43 5.58 -2.83
CA VAL A 39 6.30 4.80 -2.28
C VAL A 39 5.48 5.57 -1.26
N LEU A 40 5.99 6.71 -0.76
CA LEU A 40 5.30 7.52 0.23
C LEU A 40 4.35 8.56 -0.38
N ASP A 41 4.40 8.83 -1.68
CA ASP A 41 3.56 9.83 -2.35
C ASP A 41 2.05 9.57 -2.14
N ASN A 42 1.65 8.30 -2.10
CA ASN A 42 0.27 7.89 -1.87
C ASN A 42 0.18 6.96 -0.65
N TYR A 43 0.91 7.29 0.41
CA TYR A 43 0.79 6.60 1.70
C TYR A 43 -0.33 7.23 2.53
N VAL A 44 -1.32 6.42 2.86
CA VAL A 44 -2.50 6.87 3.60
C VAL A 44 -2.70 5.99 4.83
N THR A 45 -2.88 6.60 6.00
CA THR A 45 -3.31 5.86 7.19
C THR A 45 -4.81 5.61 7.14
N TRP A 46 -5.27 4.55 7.80
CA TRP A 46 -6.69 4.27 7.92
C TRP A 46 -7.49 5.47 8.48
N GLN A 47 -6.92 6.17 9.47
CA GLN A 47 -7.57 7.34 10.07
C GLN A 47 -7.77 8.47 9.05
N THR A 48 -6.78 8.73 8.21
CA THR A 48 -6.87 9.74 7.14
C THR A 48 -7.83 9.30 6.04
N TYR A 49 -7.70 8.06 5.58
CA TYR A 49 -8.59 7.47 4.58
C TYR A 49 -10.07 7.56 5.00
N PHE A 50 -10.34 7.24 6.27
CA PHE A 50 -11.67 7.34 6.84
C PHE A 50 -12.19 8.78 6.90
N LYS A 51 -11.35 9.75 7.32
CA LYS A 51 -11.75 11.17 7.37
C LYS A 51 -12.08 11.73 5.99
N ILE A 52 -11.30 11.40 4.98
CA ILE A 52 -11.54 11.82 3.59
C ILE A 52 -12.88 11.25 3.12
N ASN A 53 -13.11 9.96 3.28
CA ASN A 53 -14.36 9.35 2.85
C ASN A 53 -15.58 9.91 3.62
N LYS A 54 -15.44 10.25 4.91
CA LYS A 54 -16.50 10.88 5.69
C LYS A 54 -16.78 12.30 5.21
N ALA A 55 -15.76 13.08 4.87
CA ALA A 55 -15.94 14.43 4.33
C ALA A 55 -16.70 14.41 2.99
N ILE A 56 -16.42 13.43 2.13
CA ILE A 56 -17.14 13.20 0.87
C ILE A 56 -18.61 12.81 1.13
N GLU A 57 -18.91 12.10 2.24
CA GLU A 57 -20.27 11.75 2.62
C GLU A 57 -21.12 12.91 3.13
N ASP A 58 -20.47 13.82 3.83
CA ASP A 58 -21.13 15.00 4.39
C ASP A 58 -21.43 16.06 3.30
N ASP A 59 -20.91 15.85 2.07
CA ASP A 59 -21.20 16.69 0.90
C ASP A 59 -22.60 16.37 0.34
N PRO A 60 -23.52 17.36 0.31
CA PRO A 60 -24.89 17.17 -0.16
C PRO A 60 -25.02 16.81 -1.64
N GLU A 61 -24.02 17.10 -2.48
CA GLU A 61 -24.06 16.85 -3.93
C GLU A 61 -23.65 15.41 -4.31
N LEU A 62 -22.90 14.71 -3.45
CA LEU A 62 -22.46 13.31 -3.68
C LEU A 62 -23.39 12.26 -3.04
N GLN A 63 -24.67 12.56 -2.92
CA GLN A 63 -25.67 11.71 -2.25
C GLN A 63 -26.13 10.50 -3.04
N SER A 64 -25.24 9.58 -3.39
CA SER A 64 -25.73 8.24 -3.69
C SER A 64 -25.95 7.45 -2.39
N ILE A 65 -27.18 6.98 -2.20
CA ILE A 65 -27.62 6.17 -1.03
C ILE A 65 -26.72 4.93 -0.81
N THR A 66 -26.06 4.47 -1.85
CA THR A 66 -25.15 3.31 -1.83
C THR A 66 -23.80 3.65 -1.20
N ALA A 67 -23.28 4.86 -1.40
CA ALA A 67 -22.05 5.31 -0.77
C ALA A 67 -22.24 5.49 0.75
N LYS A 68 -23.31 6.14 1.18
CA LYS A 68 -23.64 6.33 2.61
C LYS A 68 -23.72 5.02 3.39
N ARG A 69 -24.33 3.97 2.82
CA ARG A 69 -24.43 2.65 3.47
C ARG A 69 -23.09 1.93 3.56
N LYS A 70 -22.20 2.09 2.57
CA LYS A 70 -20.88 1.47 2.57
C LYS A 70 -19.96 2.11 3.61
N ILE A 71 -19.97 3.43 3.74
CA ILE A 71 -19.09 4.17 4.65
C ILE A 71 -19.58 4.08 6.11
N ALA A 72 -20.89 4.11 6.37
CA ALA A 72 -21.42 3.88 7.72
C ALA A 72 -20.98 2.52 8.33
N ARG A 73 -20.72 1.51 7.50
CA ARG A 73 -20.13 0.24 7.95
C ARG A 73 -18.66 0.33 8.37
N PHE A 74 -17.93 1.34 7.93
CA PHE A 74 -16.51 1.51 8.23
C PHE A 74 -16.23 2.40 9.46
N VAL A 75 -17.30 3.01 10.04
CA VAL A 75 -17.18 3.97 11.15
C VAL A 75 -16.58 3.36 12.41
N ASP A 76 -16.84 2.07 12.67
CA ASP A 76 -16.39 1.35 13.87
C ASP A 76 -15.39 0.25 13.55
N LEU A 77 -14.32 0.57 12.76
CA LEU A 77 -13.27 -0.40 12.49
C LEU A 77 -12.52 -0.77 13.77
N HIS A 78 -12.93 -1.87 14.39
CA HIS A 78 -12.19 -2.39 15.52
C HIS A 78 -10.83 -2.93 15.04
N ASP A 79 -9.75 -2.61 15.76
CA ASP A 79 -8.37 -3.02 15.42
C ASP A 79 -8.19 -4.51 15.11
N THR A 80 -9.08 -5.35 15.63
CA THR A 80 -9.08 -6.81 15.50
C THR A 80 -10.05 -7.35 14.45
N ASN A 81 -10.87 -6.49 13.80
CA ASN A 81 -11.88 -6.97 12.86
C ASN A 81 -11.29 -7.23 11.47
N ILE A 82 -10.84 -8.46 11.25
CA ILE A 82 -10.25 -8.91 9.99
C ILE A 82 -11.28 -8.88 8.86
N SER A 83 -12.53 -9.23 9.12
CA SER A 83 -13.58 -9.25 8.09
C SER A 83 -13.82 -7.87 7.49
N GLN A 84 -13.88 -6.81 8.33
CA GLN A 84 -14.01 -5.44 7.84
C GLN A 84 -12.78 -4.98 7.04
N LYS A 85 -11.57 -5.32 7.51
CA LYS A 85 -10.34 -4.98 6.77
C LYS A 85 -10.30 -5.67 5.41
N ILE A 86 -10.72 -6.93 5.33
CA ILE A 86 -10.80 -7.68 4.08
C ILE A 86 -11.83 -7.05 3.12
N GLU A 87 -12.98 -6.65 3.61
CA GLU A 87 -13.98 -5.91 2.82
C GLU A 87 -13.37 -4.63 2.22
N ILE A 88 -12.71 -3.81 3.06
CA ILE A 88 -12.02 -2.59 2.61
C ILE A 88 -10.96 -2.90 1.54
N ILE A 89 -10.11 -3.88 1.78
CA ILE A 89 -9.01 -4.27 0.90
C ILE A 89 -9.55 -4.72 -0.46
N ILE A 90 -10.54 -5.61 -0.48
CA ILE A 90 -11.10 -6.16 -1.71
C ILE A 90 -11.84 -5.09 -2.50
N GLU A 91 -12.69 -4.30 -1.84
CA GLU A 91 -13.46 -3.27 -2.54
C GLU A 91 -12.57 -2.14 -3.04
N HIS A 92 -11.59 -1.68 -2.23
CA HIS A 92 -10.63 -0.69 -2.69
C HIS A 92 -9.82 -1.20 -3.88
N PHE A 93 -9.30 -2.43 -3.81
CA PHE A 93 -8.54 -3.01 -4.92
C PHE A 93 -9.37 -3.07 -6.20
N ARG A 94 -10.59 -3.58 -6.13
CA ARG A 94 -11.48 -3.74 -7.28
C ARG A 94 -11.90 -2.41 -7.91
N GLN A 95 -12.12 -1.38 -7.08
CA GLN A 95 -12.64 -0.09 -7.55
C GLN A 95 -11.54 0.87 -8.02
N ASN A 96 -10.34 0.79 -7.42
CA ASN A 96 -9.30 1.81 -7.64
C ASN A 96 -7.99 1.27 -8.21
N ILE A 97 -7.72 -0.04 -8.10
CA ILE A 97 -6.41 -0.60 -8.43
C ILE A 97 -6.48 -1.58 -9.60
N ALA A 98 -7.55 -2.38 -9.69
CA ALA A 98 -7.62 -3.54 -10.59
C ALA A 98 -7.34 -3.20 -12.05
N ASP A 99 -7.80 -2.06 -12.54
CA ASP A 99 -7.62 -1.62 -13.93
C ASP A 99 -6.24 -1.01 -14.21
N SER A 100 -5.45 -0.73 -13.17
CA SER A 100 -4.10 -0.21 -13.33
C SER A 100 -3.21 -1.20 -14.08
N LEU A 101 -2.19 -0.69 -14.77
CA LEU A 101 -1.26 -1.47 -15.58
C LEU A 101 -1.95 -2.35 -16.64
N GLY A 102 -3.05 -1.85 -17.24
CA GLY A 102 -3.84 -2.62 -18.19
C GLY A 102 -4.49 -3.86 -17.60
N GLY A 103 -4.94 -3.81 -16.34
CA GLY A 103 -5.56 -4.92 -15.63
C GLY A 103 -4.57 -5.94 -15.05
N GLN A 104 -3.26 -5.63 -15.04
CA GLN A 104 -2.23 -6.51 -14.50
C GLN A 104 -1.81 -6.17 -13.07
N ALA A 105 -2.44 -5.15 -12.47
CA ALA A 105 -2.11 -4.69 -11.13
C ALA A 105 -2.25 -5.79 -10.07
N LYS A 106 -1.31 -5.79 -9.14
CA LYS A 106 -1.28 -6.71 -8.00
C LYS A 106 -1.20 -5.95 -6.69
N ALA A 107 -1.65 -6.59 -5.63
CA ALA A 107 -1.58 -6.04 -4.27
C ALA A 107 -0.90 -7.00 -3.31
N MET A 108 -0.31 -6.44 -2.25
CA MET A 108 0.23 -7.20 -1.13
C MET A 108 -0.47 -6.79 0.16
N VAL A 109 -0.87 -7.76 0.98
CA VAL A 109 -1.40 -7.52 2.33
C VAL A 109 -0.37 -8.02 3.34
N VAL A 110 0.18 -7.09 4.11
CA VAL A 110 1.20 -7.39 5.13
C VAL A 110 0.53 -7.60 6.47
N THR A 111 0.50 -8.84 6.95
CA THR A 111 -0.15 -9.21 8.20
C THR A 111 0.83 -9.29 9.37
N SER A 112 0.31 -9.14 10.59
CA SER A 112 1.10 -9.12 11.82
C SER A 112 1.75 -10.46 12.17
N SER A 113 1.13 -11.57 11.77
CA SER A 113 1.58 -12.92 12.12
C SER A 113 1.10 -13.97 11.13
N ARG A 114 1.68 -15.17 11.17
CA ARG A 114 1.24 -16.33 10.38
C ARG A 114 -0.22 -16.72 10.65
N PRO A 115 -0.68 -16.83 11.92
CA PRO A 115 -2.11 -17.06 12.20
C PRO A 115 -3.01 -15.96 11.64
N ALA A 116 -2.58 -14.70 11.70
CA ALA A 116 -3.33 -13.60 11.11
C ALA A 116 -3.45 -13.79 9.59
N ALA A 117 -2.36 -14.13 8.88
CA ALA A 117 -2.41 -14.39 7.43
C ALA A 117 -3.41 -15.50 7.07
N VAL A 118 -3.44 -16.59 7.85
CA VAL A 118 -4.41 -17.69 7.65
C VAL A 118 -5.84 -17.18 7.83
N LYS A 119 -6.11 -16.37 8.88
CA LYS A 119 -7.44 -15.77 9.09
C LYS A 119 -7.82 -14.83 7.93
N TYR A 120 -6.88 -14.00 7.48
CA TYR A 120 -7.08 -13.12 6.33
C TYR A 120 -7.44 -13.90 5.06
N LYS A 121 -6.75 -15.01 4.78
CA LYS A 121 -7.02 -15.85 3.61
C LYS A 121 -8.42 -16.47 3.67
N LYS A 122 -8.81 -17.01 4.83
CA LYS A 122 -10.14 -17.59 5.03
C LYS A 122 -11.26 -16.55 4.88
N GLU A 123 -11.10 -15.36 5.48
CA GLU A 123 -12.08 -14.29 5.34
C GLU A 123 -12.12 -13.72 3.92
N PHE A 124 -10.98 -13.66 3.23
CA PHE A 124 -10.92 -13.26 1.81
C PHE A 124 -11.76 -14.21 0.95
N GLU A 125 -11.57 -15.52 1.10
CA GLU A 125 -12.32 -16.53 0.36
C GLU A 125 -13.82 -16.46 0.64
N LYS A 126 -14.21 -16.36 1.91
CA LYS A 126 -15.62 -16.18 2.29
C LYS A 126 -16.24 -14.91 1.69
N TYR A 127 -15.47 -13.81 1.66
CA TYR A 127 -15.98 -12.55 1.13
C TYR A 127 -16.22 -12.61 -0.37
N ILE A 128 -15.25 -13.12 -1.15
CA ILE A 128 -15.38 -13.26 -2.60
C ILE A 128 -16.49 -14.24 -2.99
N GLU A 129 -16.62 -15.35 -2.27
CA GLU A 129 -17.70 -16.34 -2.48
C GLU A 129 -19.07 -15.72 -2.22
N ARG A 130 -19.26 -15.05 -1.05
CA ARG A 130 -20.51 -14.39 -0.69
C ARG A 130 -20.96 -13.33 -1.68
N ASN A 131 -20.01 -12.62 -2.31
CA ASN A 131 -20.31 -11.56 -3.27
C ASN A 131 -20.26 -12.03 -4.74
N GLY A 132 -19.97 -13.31 -4.99
CA GLY A 132 -19.91 -13.88 -6.35
C GLY A 132 -18.74 -13.34 -7.18
N TYR A 133 -17.63 -12.91 -6.53
CA TYR A 133 -16.48 -12.34 -7.22
C TYR A 133 -15.59 -13.44 -7.80
N THR A 134 -15.45 -13.44 -9.12
CA THR A 134 -14.64 -14.45 -9.85
C THR A 134 -13.31 -13.91 -10.37
N ASN A 135 -13.18 -12.59 -10.42
CA ASN A 135 -12.05 -11.87 -11.03
C ASN A 135 -10.98 -11.42 -10.03
N ILE A 136 -11.08 -11.83 -8.76
CA ILE A 136 -10.07 -11.55 -7.74
C ILE A 136 -9.78 -12.80 -6.93
N ARG A 137 -8.51 -13.17 -6.80
CA ARG A 137 -8.04 -14.31 -6.00
C ARG A 137 -6.79 -13.94 -5.23
N ALA A 138 -6.63 -14.55 -4.06
CA ALA A 138 -5.48 -14.33 -3.21
C ALA A 138 -4.61 -15.58 -3.06
N LEU A 139 -3.30 -15.37 -2.99
CA LEU A 139 -2.34 -16.35 -2.49
C LEU A 139 -1.91 -15.95 -1.07
N ILE A 140 -1.37 -16.92 -0.33
CA ILE A 140 -0.80 -16.70 0.99
C ILE A 140 0.67 -17.11 1.01
N ALA A 141 1.50 -16.35 1.75
CA ALA A 141 2.92 -16.64 1.88
C ALA A 141 3.37 -16.54 3.35
N PHE A 142 3.80 -17.67 3.91
CA PHE A 142 4.42 -17.75 5.23
C PHE A 142 5.31 -18.99 5.32
N SER A 143 6.29 -18.99 6.23
CA SER A 143 7.20 -20.11 6.40
C SER A 143 6.73 -21.08 7.49
N GLY A 144 6.89 -22.39 7.24
CA GLY A 144 6.60 -23.47 8.19
C GLY A 144 5.11 -23.75 8.33
N LYS A 145 4.72 -24.23 9.50
CA LYS A 145 3.34 -24.65 9.82
C LYS A 145 2.69 -23.70 10.81
N VAL A 146 1.37 -23.59 10.74
CA VAL A 146 0.54 -22.81 11.67
C VAL A 146 -0.59 -23.70 12.17
N THR A 147 -0.72 -23.81 13.49
CA THR A 147 -1.90 -24.45 14.09
C THR A 147 -2.87 -23.36 14.55
N LEU A 148 -4.09 -23.45 14.07
CA LEU A 148 -5.17 -22.52 14.39
C LEU A 148 -6.48 -23.28 14.54
N ASP A 149 -7.16 -23.11 15.67
CA ASP A 149 -8.45 -23.76 15.95
C ASP A 149 -8.39 -25.31 15.82
N GLY A 150 -7.25 -25.93 16.21
CA GLY A 150 -7.03 -27.37 16.13
C GLY A 150 -6.58 -27.90 14.76
N GLU A 151 -6.60 -27.10 13.72
CA GLU A 151 -6.16 -27.45 12.37
C GLU A 151 -4.75 -26.91 12.09
N THR A 152 -3.99 -27.66 11.26
CA THR A 152 -2.64 -27.26 10.85
C THR A 152 -2.62 -26.85 9.40
N TYR A 153 -2.12 -25.63 9.17
CA TYR A 153 -2.04 -25.01 7.85
C TYR A 153 -0.58 -24.87 7.40
N THR A 154 -0.35 -25.09 6.12
CA THR A 154 0.91 -24.82 5.42
C THR A 154 0.65 -23.92 4.23
N GLU A 155 1.65 -23.18 3.77
CA GLU A 155 1.54 -22.36 2.57
C GLU A 155 1.10 -23.20 1.36
N ALA A 156 1.79 -24.32 1.12
CA ALA A 156 1.47 -25.22 0.02
C ALA A 156 0.05 -25.79 0.11
N GLY A 157 -0.38 -26.21 1.32
CA GLY A 157 -1.74 -26.73 1.52
C GLY A 157 -2.83 -25.70 1.27
N MET A 158 -2.58 -24.44 1.61
CA MET A 158 -3.56 -23.35 1.41
C MET A 158 -3.58 -22.79 -0.02
N ASN A 159 -2.46 -22.86 -0.75
CA ASN A 159 -2.38 -22.40 -2.13
C ASN A 159 -2.69 -23.52 -3.15
N GLY A 160 -2.55 -24.80 -2.77
CA GLY A 160 -2.75 -25.95 -3.65
C GLY A 160 -1.56 -26.30 -4.54
N PHE A 161 -0.39 -25.69 -4.28
CA PHE A 161 0.85 -25.94 -5.03
C PHE A 161 2.10 -25.70 -4.16
N SER A 162 3.30 -26.08 -4.67
CA SER A 162 4.58 -25.95 -3.95
C SER A 162 4.95 -24.49 -3.65
N GLU A 163 5.59 -24.25 -2.50
CA GLU A 163 6.12 -22.93 -2.12
C GLU A 163 7.11 -22.35 -3.15
N GLU A 164 7.85 -23.21 -3.85
CA GLU A 164 8.85 -22.81 -4.84
C GLU A 164 8.21 -22.13 -6.07
N THR A 165 7.01 -22.56 -6.45
CA THR A 165 6.28 -22.04 -7.61
C THR A 165 5.45 -20.80 -7.32
N LEU A 166 5.36 -20.37 -6.06
CA LEU A 166 4.46 -19.28 -5.65
C LEU A 166 4.71 -17.98 -6.43
N ARG A 167 5.97 -17.63 -6.70
CA ARG A 167 6.30 -16.42 -7.44
C ARG A 167 5.77 -16.46 -8.87
N ASP A 168 5.96 -17.57 -9.53
CA ASP A 168 5.52 -17.79 -10.91
C ASP A 168 3.99 -17.84 -10.98
N GLU A 169 3.36 -18.52 -10.02
CA GLU A 169 1.89 -18.55 -9.90
C GLU A 169 1.32 -17.14 -9.63
N PHE A 170 1.96 -16.37 -8.75
CA PHE A 170 1.52 -15.00 -8.48
C PHE A 170 1.72 -14.08 -9.68
N ASP A 171 2.71 -14.31 -10.55
CA ASP A 171 2.89 -13.51 -11.76
C ASP A 171 1.78 -13.74 -12.81
N LYS A 172 1.15 -14.90 -12.80
CA LYS A 172 -0.01 -15.21 -13.66
C LYS A 172 -1.18 -14.30 -13.36
N GLY A 173 -2.02 -14.02 -14.36
CA GLY A 173 -3.18 -13.13 -14.25
C GLY A 173 -4.30 -13.61 -13.31
N ILE A 174 -4.24 -14.86 -12.83
CA ILE A 174 -5.29 -15.48 -12.01
C ILE A 174 -5.33 -14.93 -10.58
N TYR A 175 -4.18 -14.54 -10.03
CA TYR A 175 -4.03 -14.10 -8.64
C TYR A 175 -3.66 -12.62 -8.59
N GLN A 176 -4.45 -11.82 -7.89
CA GLN A 176 -4.28 -10.37 -7.79
C GLN A 176 -3.69 -9.96 -6.45
N VAL A 177 -3.91 -10.74 -5.38
CA VAL A 177 -3.54 -10.36 -4.01
C VAL A 177 -2.61 -11.40 -3.40
N LEU A 178 -1.55 -10.94 -2.72
CA LEU A 178 -0.63 -11.79 -1.96
C LEU A 178 -0.71 -11.42 -0.47
N LEU A 179 -1.18 -12.34 0.36
CA LEU A 179 -1.24 -12.20 1.82
C LEU A 179 0.07 -12.71 2.42
N VAL A 180 0.83 -11.86 3.11
CA VAL A 180 2.16 -12.23 3.61
C VAL A 180 2.28 -12.10 5.14
N ALA A 181 3.01 -13.05 5.74
CA ALA A 181 3.43 -12.98 7.14
C ALA A 181 4.93 -13.22 7.24
N ASN A 182 5.71 -12.14 7.39
CA ASN A 182 7.17 -12.10 7.43
C ASN A 182 7.89 -12.55 6.13
N LYS A 183 7.35 -13.52 5.40
CA LYS A 183 7.86 -13.99 4.11
C LYS A 183 7.65 -12.90 3.06
N TYR A 184 8.61 -12.72 2.14
CA TYR A 184 8.56 -11.74 1.06
C TYR A 184 8.53 -10.25 1.45
N GLN A 185 8.65 -9.91 2.73
CA GLN A 185 8.94 -8.53 3.14
C GLN A 185 10.34 -8.10 2.69
N THR A 186 11.24 -9.07 2.47
CA THR A 186 12.54 -8.88 1.83
C THR A 186 12.72 -9.88 0.69
N GLY A 187 13.53 -9.56 -0.32
CA GLY A 187 13.88 -10.51 -1.39
C GLY A 187 12.76 -10.89 -2.35
N PHE A 188 11.65 -10.15 -2.39
CA PHE A 188 10.55 -10.36 -3.34
C PHE A 188 10.52 -9.24 -4.38
N ASP A 189 10.61 -9.61 -5.64
CA ASP A 189 10.56 -8.68 -6.76
C ASP A 189 9.34 -8.96 -7.62
N GLN A 190 8.40 -7.99 -7.65
CA GLN A 190 7.18 -8.05 -8.46
C GLN A 190 6.83 -6.63 -8.93
N PRO A 191 7.24 -6.26 -10.15
CA PRO A 191 7.00 -4.92 -10.69
C PRO A 191 5.52 -4.54 -10.81
N LYS A 192 4.62 -5.53 -10.95
CA LYS A 192 3.17 -5.31 -11.03
C LYS A 192 2.50 -5.00 -9.68
N LEU A 193 3.24 -4.99 -8.56
CA LEU A 193 2.71 -4.55 -7.27
C LEU A 193 2.41 -3.06 -7.30
N VAL A 194 1.13 -2.70 -7.25
CA VAL A 194 0.61 -1.32 -7.25
C VAL A 194 0.16 -0.92 -5.85
N ALA A 195 -0.49 -1.82 -5.12
CA ALA A 195 -1.04 -1.52 -3.81
C ALA A 195 -0.43 -2.38 -2.69
N MET A 196 -0.34 -1.77 -1.51
CA MET A 196 0.01 -2.48 -0.28
C MET A 196 -0.96 -2.11 0.84
N TYR A 197 -1.45 -3.11 1.54
CA TYR A 197 -2.32 -2.98 2.71
C TYR A 197 -1.57 -3.49 3.93
N VAL A 198 -1.33 -2.60 4.91
CA VAL A 198 -0.44 -2.90 6.03
C VAL A 198 -1.24 -3.08 7.32
N ASP A 199 -1.34 -4.31 7.82
CA ASP A 199 -1.88 -4.62 9.16
C ASP A 199 -0.79 -5.20 10.07
N LYS A 200 0.35 -4.51 10.08
CA LYS A 200 1.52 -4.87 10.87
C LYS A 200 2.22 -3.62 11.37
N LYS A 201 2.67 -3.63 12.63
CA LYS A 201 3.54 -2.56 13.12
C LYS A 201 4.92 -2.67 12.46
N LEU A 202 5.28 -1.65 11.70
CA LEU A 202 6.56 -1.50 11.02
C LEU A 202 7.42 -0.47 11.74
N ARG A 203 8.76 -0.67 11.76
CA ARG A 203 9.71 0.27 12.40
C ARG A 203 11.05 0.27 11.68
N GLY A 204 11.69 1.44 11.61
CA GLY A 204 13.04 1.60 11.07
C GLY A 204 13.25 0.89 9.74
N VAL A 205 14.36 0.19 9.59
CA VAL A 205 14.73 -0.53 8.35
C VAL A 205 13.63 -1.48 7.85
N SER A 206 12.88 -2.12 8.76
CA SER A 206 11.80 -3.03 8.39
C SER A 206 10.65 -2.32 7.65
N ALA A 207 10.34 -1.06 8.01
CA ALA A 207 9.35 -0.25 7.30
C ALA A 207 9.83 0.01 5.87
N VAL A 208 11.04 0.51 5.72
CA VAL A 208 11.64 0.80 4.41
C VAL A 208 11.69 -0.44 3.54
N GLN A 209 12.21 -1.56 4.05
CA GLN A 209 12.33 -2.81 3.29
C GLN A 209 10.98 -3.38 2.86
N THR A 210 9.95 -3.24 3.68
CA THR A 210 8.62 -3.74 3.36
C THR A 210 7.93 -2.85 2.32
N LEU A 211 7.85 -1.55 2.56
CA LEU A 211 7.12 -0.62 1.69
C LEU A 211 7.81 -0.44 0.34
N SER A 212 9.15 -0.47 0.28
CA SER A 212 9.91 -0.38 -0.97
C SER A 212 9.73 -1.59 -1.91
N ARG A 213 8.90 -2.59 -1.56
CA ARG A 213 8.47 -3.61 -2.53
C ARG A 213 7.62 -3.01 -3.65
N LEU A 214 6.98 -1.88 -3.41
CA LEU A 214 6.19 -1.16 -4.41
C LEU A 214 7.01 -0.29 -5.37
N ASN A 215 8.26 0.04 -5.03
CA ASN A 215 9.04 1.06 -5.73
C ASN A 215 9.51 0.67 -7.14
N ARG A 216 9.27 -0.57 -7.59
CA ARG A 216 9.65 -1.03 -8.92
C ARG A 216 8.81 -0.35 -10.01
N ILE A 217 9.48 0.19 -11.01
CA ILE A 217 8.83 0.67 -12.23
C ILE A 217 8.32 -0.51 -13.05
N PHE A 218 7.28 -0.29 -13.86
CA PHE A 218 6.75 -1.28 -14.78
C PHE A 218 6.40 -0.63 -16.12
N ARG A 219 7.36 -0.62 -17.04
CA ARG A 219 7.17 -0.02 -18.37
C ARG A 219 6.32 -0.92 -19.27
N PRO A 220 5.51 -0.35 -20.20
CA PRO A 220 5.44 1.07 -20.55
C PRO A 220 4.47 1.90 -19.70
N TYR A 221 3.91 1.34 -18.64
CA TYR A 221 2.88 1.97 -17.82
C TYR A 221 3.45 3.03 -16.88
N ASP A 222 2.70 4.13 -16.71
CA ASP A 222 2.90 5.08 -15.61
C ASP A 222 2.31 4.47 -14.32
N LYS A 223 3.16 3.79 -13.57
CA LYS A 223 2.75 3.10 -12.36
C LYS A 223 2.68 4.08 -11.20
N ARG A 224 1.51 4.19 -10.57
CA ARG A 224 1.30 4.91 -9.31
C ARG A 224 1.08 3.92 -8.19
N THR A 225 1.84 4.04 -7.11
CA THR A 225 1.74 3.16 -5.95
C THR A 225 0.71 3.67 -4.96
N PHE A 226 0.11 2.78 -4.18
CA PHE A 226 -0.82 3.13 -3.12
C PHE A 226 -0.58 2.28 -1.87
N ILE A 227 -0.54 2.91 -0.69
CA ILE A 227 -0.40 2.22 0.58
C ILE A 227 -1.53 2.63 1.51
N LEU A 228 -2.30 1.65 2.00
CA LEU A 228 -3.25 1.85 3.09
C LEU A 228 -2.75 1.14 4.34
N ASP A 229 -2.48 1.92 5.38
CA ASP A 229 -1.89 1.41 6.63
C ASP A 229 -2.91 1.47 7.78
N PHE A 230 -3.23 0.28 8.35
CA PHE A 230 -4.17 0.12 9.45
C PHE A 230 -3.51 0.25 10.85
N LYS A 231 -2.17 0.26 10.92
CA LYS A 231 -1.45 0.08 12.21
C LYS A 231 -0.45 1.16 12.55
N ASN A 232 0.14 1.80 11.56
CA ASN A 232 1.23 2.75 11.79
C ASN A 232 0.73 4.19 11.70
N LYS A 233 1.44 5.10 12.37
CA LYS A 233 1.26 6.52 12.19
C LYS A 233 2.15 6.98 11.04
N ALA A 234 1.69 7.96 10.27
CA ALA A 234 2.45 8.49 9.14
C ALA A 234 3.82 9.02 9.57
N GLU A 235 3.87 9.72 10.71
CA GLU A 235 5.10 10.31 11.22
C GLU A 235 6.16 9.23 11.57
N ASP A 236 5.74 8.06 12.08
CA ASP A 236 6.65 6.95 12.39
C ASP A 236 7.27 6.36 11.11
N ILE A 237 6.48 6.30 10.04
CA ILE A 237 6.94 5.80 8.72
C ILE A 237 7.89 6.81 8.07
N VAL A 238 7.53 8.09 8.06
CA VAL A 238 8.41 9.17 7.55
C VAL A 238 9.75 9.16 8.29
N LYS A 239 9.74 9.08 9.62
CA LYS A 239 10.97 8.96 10.43
C LYS A 239 11.80 7.71 10.09
N ALA A 240 11.15 6.59 9.73
CA ALA A 240 11.85 5.38 9.34
C ALA A 240 12.55 5.52 7.98
N PHE A 241 11.98 6.31 7.05
CA PHE A 241 12.55 6.57 5.73
C PHE A 241 13.62 7.67 5.73
N ALA A 242 13.56 8.64 6.65
CA ALA A 242 14.44 9.79 6.71
C ALA A 242 15.95 9.47 6.55
N PRO A 243 16.51 8.43 7.19
CA PRO A 243 17.94 8.10 7.03
C PRO A 243 18.33 7.57 5.64
N PHE A 244 17.37 7.34 4.75
CA PHE A 244 17.58 6.80 3.40
C PHE A 244 17.40 7.87 2.31
N TYR A 245 16.89 9.05 2.68
CA TYR A 245 16.88 10.25 1.87
C TYR A 245 18.01 11.17 2.35
N GLU A 246 18.81 11.72 1.45
CA GLU A 246 19.95 12.60 1.82
C GLU A 246 19.51 13.92 2.43
N GLU A 247 18.33 14.41 2.10
CA GLU A 247 17.69 15.56 2.72
C GLU A 247 16.21 15.28 2.92
N THR A 248 15.75 15.48 4.14
CA THR A 248 14.34 15.33 4.49
C THR A 248 13.65 16.69 4.31
N GLU A 249 13.20 16.99 3.13
CA GLU A 249 11.95 17.77 3.07
C GLU A 249 10.85 16.79 3.45
N LEU A 250 10.36 16.94 4.65
CA LEU A 250 9.15 16.30 5.12
C LEU A 250 8.04 16.76 4.17
N PHE A 251 7.57 15.88 3.31
CA PHE A 251 6.25 16.05 2.74
C PHE A 251 5.31 16.01 3.94
N ASP A 252 4.80 17.17 4.31
CA ASP A 252 3.76 17.29 5.31
C ASP A 252 2.66 16.31 4.94
N THR A 253 2.24 15.52 5.91
CA THR A 253 1.05 14.69 5.76
C THR A 253 -0.04 15.59 5.22
N ILE A 254 -0.59 15.25 4.05
CA ILE A 254 -1.67 16.00 3.42
C ILE A 254 -2.71 16.27 4.51
N SER A 255 -2.76 17.50 4.96
CA SER A 255 -3.73 17.92 5.96
C SER A 255 -5.01 18.36 5.24
N PRO A 256 -6.17 18.38 5.88
CA PRO A 256 -7.35 18.98 5.30
C PRO A 256 -7.14 20.44 4.83
N SER A 257 -6.17 21.16 5.43
CA SER A 257 -5.76 22.48 4.99
C SER A 257 -4.98 22.48 3.67
N ASP A 258 -4.24 21.41 3.37
CA ASP A 258 -3.52 21.28 2.09
C ASP A 258 -4.47 21.00 0.94
N ILE A 259 -5.54 20.24 1.21
CA ILE A 259 -6.63 20.01 0.24
C ILE A 259 -7.32 21.34 -0.07
N ARG A 260 -7.66 22.15 0.94
CA ARG A 260 -8.28 23.48 0.73
C ARG A 260 -7.36 24.42 -0.04
N ARG A 261 -6.05 24.42 0.25
CA ARG A 261 -5.09 25.24 -0.50
C ARG A 261 -5.00 24.80 -1.96
N LEU A 262 -5.06 23.49 -2.25
CA LEU A 262 -5.10 22.98 -3.61
C LEU A 262 -6.42 23.34 -4.31
N GLU A 263 -7.56 23.28 -3.61
CA GLU A 263 -8.84 23.75 -4.11
C GLU A 263 -8.80 25.25 -4.43
N GLU A 264 -8.28 26.09 -3.52
CA GLU A 264 -8.08 27.54 -3.73
C GLU A 264 -7.12 27.83 -4.89
N GLU A 265 -6.05 27.04 -5.08
CA GLU A 265 -5.15 27.16 -6.22
C GLU A 265 -5.85 26.76 -7.54
N ILE A 266 -6.65 25.71 -7.56
CA ILE A 266 -7.42 25.29 -8.74
C ILE A 266 -8.45 26.36 -9.10
N GLU A 267 -9.16 26.92 -8.12
CA GLU A 267 -10.09 28.03 -8.31
C GLU A 267 -9.38 29.29 -8.82
N PHE A 268 -8.18 29.58 -8.31
CA PHE A 268 -7.37 30.73 -8.79
C PHE A 268 -6.98 30.63 -10.26
N TYR A 269 -6.69 29.41 -10.76
CA TYR A 269 -6.39 29.19 -12.17
C TYR A 269 -7.62 29.18 -13.07
N ASN A 270 -8.83 29.25 -12.50
CA ASN A 270 -10.10 29.43 -13.21
C ASN A 270 -10.31 28.43 -14.36
N ILE A 271 -9.87 27.19 -14.16
CA ILE A 271 -9.90 26.12 -15.17
C ILE A 271 -11.35 25.64 -15.41
N LEU A 272 -12.18 25.71 -14.37
CA LEU A 272 -13.64 25.45 -14.42
C LEU A 272 -14.33 26.47 -13.50
N THR A 273 -15.30 27.19 -14.02
CA THR A 273 -16.15 28.07 -13.23
C THR A 273 -17.48 27.37 -12.92
N ASP A 274 -18.17 27.82 -11.86
CA ASP A 274 -19.52 27.32 -11.55
C ASP A 274 -20.48 27.46 -12.74
N ASN A 275 -20.27 28.48 -13.60
CA ASN A 275 -21.03 28.64 -14.84
C ASN A 275 -20.74 27.54 -15.86
N ASP A 276 -19.50 27.07 -15.97
CA ASP A 276 -19.14 25.98 -16.88
C ASP A 276 -19.80 24.66 -16.47
N ILE A 277 -19.93 24.44 -15.14
CA ILE A 277 -20.62 23.28 -14.57
C ILE A 277 -22.13 23.36 -14.81
N ILE A 278 -22.72 24.54 -14.69
CA ILE A 278 -24.14 24.78 -14.95
C ILE A 278 -24.44 24.57 -16.44
N GLU A 279 -23.65 25.16 -17.35
CA GLU A 279 -23.78 24.98 -18.81
C GLU A 279 -23.64 23.50 -19.21
N PHE A 280 -22.73 22.76 -18.60
CA PHE A 280 -22.56 21.34 -18.87
C PHE A 280 -23.75 20.50 -18.43
N ASN A 281 -24.33 20.83 -17.25
CA ASN A 281 -25.52 20.15 -16.76
C ASN A 281 -26.80 20.47 -17.54
N ASP A 282 -26.87 21.65 -18.16
CA ASP A 282 -28.00 22.04 -19.02
C ASP A 282 -27.91 21.43 -20.44
N LEU A 283 -26.77 20.84 -20.79
CA LEU A 283 -26.54 20.16 -22.08
C LEU A 283 -26.76 18.63 -21.99
N LEU A 284 -26.96 18.08 -20.80
CA LEU A 284 -27.26 16.66 -20.53
C LEU A 284 -28.74 16.46 -20.31
#